data_3d69c748c756fb0b0ca4477de5e2e6cc
#
_entry.id   3d69c748c756fb0b0ca4477de5e2e6cc
#
_cell.length_a   1.000
_cell.length_b   1.000
_cell.length_c   1.000
_cell.angle_alpha   90.00
_cell.angle_beta   90.00
_cell.angle_gamma   90.00
#
_symmetry.space_group_name_H-M   'P 1'
#
loop_
_entity.id
_entity.type
_entity.pdbx_description
1 polymer ?
#
loop_
_entity_poly.entity_id
_entity_poly.type
_entity_poly.pdbx_seq_one_letter_code
_entity_poly.pdbx_strand_id
1 'polypeptide(L)'
;MLETVIGIRSNDGALPGQRRRSGTCTLQGLDDAFFLDVLYEASAMNVRTSNALDWVNGSDAPEMNSLDVGFMALTDCASLVVAATQGFAQPYGLTLNLKRQTSWAGLRDKLVSGKLQAAHSLYGMIYAVELGISGGPARDMAILMGLNQNGQCINLSRGLQESGVITPEALDKRVHQSGPKLTFAQTFPTGNHAMWLYYWLASQGIHPLDDVNSVVVPPPQMVQHLQAGRIDGFCVGEPWAASAVSQQLGFSMATSQTIWPDHPGKVLGCTREFAEQNPNTARALVMAVLEASRFIEESEHNRRSTAQLLSGAEYLDTPLDCIEPRLLGQYSDGLGNHWEDHHAVSFHGQGQVNYPWLSDGMWFMTQFRRWGLLREDPDYLAVAERVQQLELYRQAAEALGIEVPSATLRSSQLIDGRVWDGSDPAAYARSFKINAWADNVPVAARR
;
A
#
# COMPACT_ATOMS: atom_id res chain seq x y z
N MET A 1 29.02 -24.73 -26.45
CA MET A 1 29.27 -24.14 -25.15
C MET A 1 28.08 -24.42 -24.22
N LEU A 2 27.79 -25.70 -23.98
CA LEU A 2 26.63 -26.17 -23.18
C LEU A 2 27.01 -27.31 -22.22
N GLU A 3 28.29 -27.43 -21.86
CA GLU A 3 28.80 -28.56 -21.04
C GLU A 3 29.33 -28.17 -19.65
N THR A 4 29.07 -26.95 -19.15
CA THR A 4 29.75 -26.49 -17.92
C THR A 4 28.79 -26.13 -16.75
N VAL A 5 27.53 -26.53 -16.79
CA VAL A 5 26.57 -26.12 -15.70
C VAL A 5 26.01 -27.28 -14.89
N ILE A 6 26.29 -28.55 -15.18
CA ILE A 6 25.82 -29.64 -14.32
C ILE A 6 27.02 -30.46 -13.80
N GLY A 7 27.61 -30.01 -12.70
CA GLY A 7 28.62 -30.73 -11.95
C GLY A 7 28.00 -31.73 -10.96
N ILE A 8 27.64 -32.93 -11.41
CA ILE A 8 27.33 -34.05 -10.52
C ILE A 8 28.60 -34.84 -10.30
N ARG A 9 29.21 -34.73 -9.12
CA ARG A 9 30.27 -35.64 -8.67
C ARG A 9 29.66 -36.96 -8.22
N SER A 10 29.87 -38.01 -8.96
CA SER A 10 29.66 -39.39 -8.52
C SER A 10 30.82 -39.83 -7.63
N ASN A 11 30.54 -40.26 -6.43
CA ASN A 11 31.50 -40.92 -5.53
C ASN A 11 31.37 -42.43 -5.76
N ASP A 12 32.31 -43.02 -6.53
CA ASP A 12 32.41 -44.47 -6.73
C ASP A 12 33.09 -45.11 -5.51
N GLY A 13 32.28 -45.76 -4.67
CA GLY A 13 32.72 -46.73 -3.68
C GLY A 13 32.22 -48.13 -4.07
N ALA A 14 33.06 -48.93 -4.68
CA ALA A 14 32.73 -50.27 -5.14
C ALA A 14 32.60 -51.27 -3.99
N LEU A 15 31.51 -52.06 -3.98
CA LEU A 15 31.45 -53.41 -3.41
C LEU A 15 30.79 -54.36 -4.44
N PRO A 16 31.23 -55.64 -4.54
CA PRO A 16 30.98 -56.48 -5.69
C PRO A 16 29.71 -57.34 -5.55
N GLY A 17 29.02 -57.49 -6.67
CA GLY A 17 28.11 -58.58 -6.93
C GLY A 17 26.64 -58.26 -6.94
N GLN A 18 26.12 -57.76 -8.10
CA GLN A 18 24.83 -58.18 -8.66
C GLN A 18 24.64 -57.66 -10.09
N ARG A 19 23.95 -58.44 -10.89
CA ARG A 19 23.77 -58.36 -12.33
C ARG A 19 23.22 -57.02 -12.84
N ARG A 20 23.82 -56.48 -13.91
CA ARG A 20 23.32 -55.36 -14.71
C ARG A 20 21.94 -55.67 -15.29
N ARG A 21 20.95 -54.86 -14.99
CA ARG A 21 19.79 -54.59 -15.84
C ARG A 21 20.00 -53.21 -16.45
N SER A 22 20.06 -53.14 -17.74
CA SER A 22 20.03 -51.90 -18.52
C SER A 22 18.63 -51.27 -18.39
N GLY A 23 18.51 -50.24 -17.57
CA GLY A 23 17.33 -49.39 -17.51
C GLY A 23 17.66 -48.08 -18.23
N THR A 24 17.12 -47.88 -19.41
CA THR A 24 17.03 -46.56 -20.06
C THR A 24 16.16 -45.70 -19.18
N CYS A 25 16.76 -44.68 -18.56
CA CYS A 25 16.00 -43.63 -17.85
C CYS A 25 15.43 -42.71 -18.93
N THR A 26 14.16 -42.89 -19.25
CA THR A 26 13.39 -41.94 -20.04
C THR A 26 13.01 -40.79 -19.14
N LEU A 27 13.49 -39.58 -19.43
CA LEU A 27 12.98 -38.31 -18.90
C LEU A 27 11.56 -38.07 -19.46
N GLN A 28 10.58 -38.76 -18.88
CA GLN A 28 9.17 -38.49 -19.10
C GLN A 28 8.57 -38.07 -17.76
N GLY A 29 8.25 -36.75 -17.63
CA GLY A 29 7.52 -36.24 -16.49
C GLY A 29 7.95 -34.89 -15.94
N LEU A 30 8.67 -34.07 -16.71
CA LEU A 30 8.74 -32.63 -16.44
C LEU A 30 7.69 -31.95 -17.32
N ASP A 31 6.72 -31.29 -16.70
CA ASP A 31 5.69 -30.55 -17.41
C ASP A 31 6.33 -29.58 -18.40
N ASP A 32 5.85 -29.56 -19.64
CA ASP A 32 6.25 -28.61 -20.68
C ASP A 32 6.10 -27.15 -20.21
N ALA A 33 5.19 -26.89 -19.26
CA ALA A 33 5.00 -25.62 -18.59
C ALA A 33 6.26 -25.16 -17.81
N PHE A 34 6.92 -26.06 -17.07
CA PHE A 34 8.13 -25.72 -16.32
C PHE A 34 9.32 -25.36 -17.25
N PHE A 35 9.42 -26.01 -18.41
CA PHE A 35 10.45 -25.69 -19.40
C PHE A 35 10.20 -24.38 -20.13
N LEU A 36 8.93 -24.05 -20.40
CA LEU A 36 8.52 -22.77 -20.98
C LEU A 36 8.72 -21.62 -20.00
N ASP A 37 8.43 -21.81 -18.71
CA ASP A 37 8.68 -20.82 -17.67
C ASP A 37 10.17 -20.51 -17.50
N VAL A 38 11.04 -21.54 -17.47
CA VAL A 38 12.50 -21.35 -17.40
C VAL A 38 13.04 -20.65 -18.64
N LEU A 39 12.50 -20.94 -19.84
CA LEU A 39 12.89 -20.28 -21.08
C LEU A 39 12.35 -18.84 -21.17
N TYR A 40 11.15 -18.58 -20.64
CA TYR A 40 10.58 -17.24 -20.57
C TYR A 40 11.35 -16.37 -19.57
N GLU A 41 11.67 -16.89 -18.38
CA GLU A 41 12.52 -16.20 -17.39
C GLU A 41 13.92 -15.92 -17.94
N ALA A 42 14.53 -16.89 -18.65
CA ALA A 42 15.83 -16.69 -19.30
C ALA A 42 15.78 -15.66 -20.44
N SER A 43 14.67 -15.60 -21.19
CA SER A 43 14.46 -14.60 -22.25
C SER A 43 14.19 -13.21 -21.66
N ALA A 44 13.38 -13.12 -20.63
CA ALA A 44 13.11 -11.88 -19.91
C ALA A 44 14.38 -11.34 -19.21
N MET A 45 15.20 -12.24 -18.64
CA MET A 45 16.51 -11.90 -18.08
C MET A 45 17.48 -11.37 -19.13
N ASN A 46 17.49 -11.94 -20.34
CA ASN A 46 18.35 -11.48 -21.44
C ASN A 46 17.94 -10.10 -22.00
N VAL A 47 16.65 -9.79 -22.05
CA VAL A 47 16.17 -8.45 -22.44
C VAL A 47 16.52 -7.42 -21.36
N ARG A 48 16.44 -7.79 -20.08
CA ARG A 48 16.81 -6.91 -18.96
C ARG A 48 18.31 -6.62 -18.91
N THR A 49 19.16 -7.60 -19.22
CA THR A 49 20.63 -7.42 -19.18
C THR A 49 21.16 -6.52 -20.28
N SER A 50 20.49 -6.38 -21.42
CA SER A 50 20.94 -5.47 -22.50
C SER A 50 20.74 -4.00 -22.14
N ASN A 51 19.69 -3.66 -21.38
CA ASN A 51 19.40 -2.30 -20.92
C ASN A 51 20.13 -1.93 -19.61
N ALA A 52 20.54 -2.94 -18.82
CA ALA A 52 21.19 -2.74 -17.53
C ALA A 52 22.58 -2.11 -17.61
N LEU A 53 23.31 -2.37 -18.70
CA LEU A 53 24.70 -1.89 -18.87
C LEU A 53 24.78 -0.37 -18.97
N ASP A 54 23.77 0.28 -19.53
CA ASP A 54 23.73 1.73 -19.70
C ASP A 54 23.43 2.45 -18.36
N TRP A 55 22.62 1.84 -17.47
CA TRP A 55 22.27 2.40 -16.17
C TRP A 55 23.34 2.23 -15.10
N VAL A 56 24.13 1.17 -15.15
CA VAL A 56 25.16 0.90 -14.14
C VAL A 56 26.46 1.66 -14.39
N ASN A 57 26.79 1.94 -15.67
CA ASN A 57 28.08 2.51 -16.06
C ASN A 57 28.01 3.87 -16.78
N GLY A 58 26.80 4.41 -17.00
CA GLY A 58 26.59 5.69 -17.71
C GLY A 58 26.45 6.90 -16.80
N SER A 59 26.07 8.03 -17.41
CA SER A 59 25.71 9.27 -16.68
C SER A 59 24.51 9.12 -15.75
N ASP A 60 23.73 8.07 -15.95
CA ASP A 60 22.49 7.77 -15.21
C ASP A 60 22.72 6.77 -14.07
N ALA A 61 23.97 6.36 -13.82
CA ALA A 61 24.31 5.49 -12.70
C ALA A 61 23.82 6.06 -11.35
N PRO A 62 23.24 5.23 -10.48
CA PRO A 62 22.75 5.70 -9.19
C PRO A 62 23.90 6.25 -8.33
N GLU A 63 23.64 7.34 -7.61
CA GLU A 63 24.58 7.94 -6.65
C GLU A 63 24.79 7.03 -5.44
N MET A 64 23.76 6.24 -5.11
CA MET A 64 23.75 5.23 -4.05
C MET A 64 23.25 3.91 -4.62
N ASN A 65 24.00 2.84 -4.43
CA ASN A 65 23.65 1.49 -4.91
C ASN A 65 23.04 0.56 -3.83
N SER A 66 22.97 1.03 -2.59
CA SER A 66 22.34 0.27 -1.49
C SER A 66 21.44 1.19 -0.71
N LEU A 67 20.14 0.82 -0.61
CA LEU A 67 19.12 1.62 0.05
C LEU A 67 18.44 0.82 1.17
N ASP A 68 18.32 1.40 2.35
CA ASP A 68 17.44 0.90 3.40
C ASP A 68 16.02 1.44 3.15
N VAL A 69 15.09 0.53 2.78
CA VAL A 69 13.71 0.86 2.42
C VAL A 69 12.75 0.33 3.47
N GLY A 70 12.00 1.25 4.10
CA GLY A 70 11.05 0.91 5.15
C GLY A 70 9.73 0.36 4.59
N PHE A 71 9.12 -0.62 5.27
CA PHE A 71 7.77 -1.07 4.95
C PHE A 71 6.98 -1.52 6.19
N MET A 72 5.66 -1.46 6.09
CA MET A 72 4.72 -2.05 7.05
C MET A 72 4.22 -3.39 6.54
N ALA A 73 3.92 -4.31 7.45
CA ALA A 73 3.35 -5.62 7.12
C ALA A 73 1.88 -5.47 6.66
N LEU A 74 1.70 -5.11 5.41
CA LEU A 74 0.44 -4.92 4.69
C LEU A 74 0.60 -5.41 3.26
N THR A 75 -0.46 -5.94 2.63
CA THR A 75 -0.39 -6.46 1.25
C THR A 75 0.05 -5.40 0.24
N ASP A 76 -0.22 -4.14 0.53
CA ASP A 76 0.13 -3.01 -0.33
C ASP A 76 1.63 -2.64 -0.33
N CYS A 77 2.48 -3.37 0.42
CA CYS A 77 3.93 -3.32 0.26
C CYS A 77 4.47 -4.21 -0.88
N ALA A 78 3.60 -4.93 -1.57
CA ALA A 78 3.94 -5.99 -2.55
C ALA A 78 4.98 -5.54 -3.59
N SER A 79 4.76 -4.39 -4.22
CA SER A 79 5.67 -3.88 -5.27
C SER A 79 7.11 -3.68 -4.77
N LEU A 80 7.28 -3.21 -3.53
CA LEU A 80 8.61 -3.06 -2.92
C LEU A 80 9.26 -4.41 -2.59
N VAL A 81 8.47 -5.35 -2.05
CA VAL A 81 8.98 -6.69 -1.72
C VAL A 81 9.40 -7.41 -3.00
N VAL A 82 8.56 -7.40 -4.03
CA VAL A 82 8.86 -7.99 -5.34
C VAL A 82 10.08 -7.31 -5.98
N ALA A 83 10.17 -5.97 -5.96
CA ALA A 83 11.32 -5.25 -6.49
C ALA A 83 12.65 -5.67 -5.84
N ALA A 84 12.65 -5.84 -4.52
CA ALA A 84 13.83 -6.22 -3.77
C ALA A 84 14.23 -7.70 -3.94
N THR A 85 13.26 -8.62 -4.13
CA THR A 85 13.50 -10.07 -4.03
C THR A 85 13.49 -10.78 -5.37
N GLN A 86 12.80 -10.24 -6.39
CA GLN A 86 12.64 -10.88 -7.69
C GLN A 86 13.56 -10.28 -8.79
N GLY A 87 14.59 -9.56 -8.37
CA GLY A 87 15.64 -9.11 -9.29
C GLY A 87 15.34 -7.83 -10.07
N PHE A 88 14.27 -7.09 -9.74
CA PHE A 88 13.91 -5.87 -10.50
C PHE A 88 14.81 -4.67 -10.20
N ALA A 89 15.47 -4.64 -9.03
CA ALA A 89 16.35 -3.53 -8.66
C ALA A 89 17.77 -3.65 -9.24
N GLN A 90 18.26 -4.88 -9.46
CA GLN A 90 19.63 -5.13 -9.91
C GLN A 90 19.96 -4.54 -11.28
N PRO A 91 19.09 -4.60 -12.32
CA PRO A 91 19.35 -3.97 -13.61
C PRO A 91 19.67 -2.48 -13.53
N TYR A 92 19.18 -1.82 -12.48
CA TYR A 92 19.39 -0.39 -12.21
C TYR A 92 20.55 -0.12 -11.25
N GLY A 93 21.36 -1.14 -10.92
CA GLY A 93 22.48 -0.99 -10.01
C GLY A 93 22.10 -0.84 -8.54
N LEU A 94 20.86 -1.21 -8.15
CA LEU A 94 20.35 -1.05 -6.79
C LEU A 94 20.27 -2.36 -6.03
N THR A 95 20.59 -2.29 -4.75
CA THR A 95 20.27 -3.29 -3.72
C THR A 95 19.29 -2.66 -2.72
N LEU A 96 18.09 -3.23 -2.60
CA LEU A 96 17.07 -2.77 -1.67
C LEU A 96 17.09 -3.62 -0.40
N ASN A 97 17.51 -3.02 0.71
CA ASN A 97 17.49 -3.64 2.03
C ASN A 97 16.14 -3.34 2.69
N LEU A 98 15.22 -4.27 2.64
CA LEU A 98 13.90 -4.07 3.24
C LEU A 98 13.98 -4.05 4.76
N LYS A 99 13.36 -3.05 5.38
CA LYS A 99 13.32 -2.83 6.84
C LYS A 99 11.87 -2.83 7.32
N ARG A 100 11.38 -3.99 7.76
CA ARG A 100 10.05 -4.11 8.36
C ARG A 100 9.92 -3.19 9.58
N GLN A 101 8.85 -2.42 9.62
CA GLN A 101 8.54 -1.49 10.71
C GLN A 101 7.34 -1.99 11.51
N THR A 102 7.30 -1.63 12.80
CA THR A 102 6.23 -2.05 13.72
C THR A 102 5.14 -1.01 13.90
N SER A 103 5.39 0.23 13.49
CA SER A 103 4.42 1.34 13.57
C SER A 103 4.72 2.41 12.54
N TRP A 104 3.67 3.14 12.12
CA TRP A 104 3.83 4.26 11.20
C TRP A 104 4.61 5.43 11.80
N ALA A 105 4.48 5.68 13.12
CA ALA A 105 5.28 6.70 13.79
C ALA A 105 6.77 6.37 13.74
N GLY A 106 7.15 5.11 14.01
CA GLY A 106 8.54 4.67 13.92
C GLY A 106 9.09 4.72 12.49
N LEU A 107 8.27 4.39 11.48
CA LEU A 107 8.63 4.52 10.09
C LEU A 107 8.86 5.99 9.73
N ARG A 108 7.92 6.89 10.08
CA ARG A 108 8.04 8.34 9.88
C ARG A 108 9.35 8.88 10.46
N ASP A 109 9.64 8.56 11.71
CA ASP A 109 10.81 9.11 12.41
C ASP A 109 12.13 8.65 11.77
N LYS A 110 12.19 7.40 11.30
CA LYS A 110 13.35 6.89 10.57
C LYS A 110 13.50 7.49 9.18
N LEU A 111 12.38 7.73 8.48
CA LEU A 111 12.38 8.37 7.17
C LEU A 111 12.84 9.83 7.29
N VAL A 112 12.24 10.60 8.20
CA VAL A 112 12.58 12.00 8.45
C VAL A 112 14.03 12.20 8.90
N SER A 113 14.59 11.24 9.67
CA SER A 113 15.98 11.27 10.13
C SER A 113 17.00 10.74 9.11
N GLY A 114 16.56 10.29 7.91
CA GLY A 114 17.43 9.71 6.89
C GLY A 114 17.96 8.31 7.19
N LYS A 115 17.49 7.66 8.26
CA LYS A 115 17.81 6.25 8.55
C LYS A 115 17.18 5.28 7.54
N LEU A 116 16.13 5.70 6.87
CA LEU A 116 15.55 5.07 5.71
C LEU A 116 15.66 6.07 4.56
N GLN A 117 16.15 5.63 3.41
CA GLN A 117 16.25 6.45 2.22
C GLN A 117 14.88 6.63 1.57
N ALA A 118 14.06 5.58 1.57
CA ALA A 118 12.69 5.60 1.09
C ALA A 118 11.81 4.66 1.92
N ALA A 119 10.50 4.78 1.77
CA ALA A 119 9.58 3.89 2.48
C ALA A 119 8.23 3.76 1.75
N HIS A 120 7.63 2.56 1.90
CA HIS A 120 6.20 2.34 1.77
C HIS A 120 5.48 3.18 2.82
N SER A 121 4.81 4.25 2.41
CA SER A 121 4.31 5.30 3.30
C SER A 121 2.81 5.53 3.14
N LEU A 122 2.18 5.98 4.22
CA LEU A 122 0.83 6.53 4.14
C LEU A 122 0.86 7.87 3.38
N TYR A 123 -0.04 8.04 2.42
CA TYR A 123 -0.15 9.26 1.61
C TYR A 123 -0.27 10.49 2.51
N GLY A 124 -1.27 10.50 3.38
CA GLY A 124 -1.51 11.62 4.29
C GLY A 124 -0.39 11.86 5.31
N MET A 125 0.39 10.84 5.69
CA MET A 125 1.53 11.01 6.60
C MET A 125 2.63 11.87 5.97
N ILE A 126 2.92 11.68 4.67
CA ILE A 126 3.92 12.49 3.96
C ILE A 126 3.51 13.97 3.98
N TYR A 127 2.25 14.26 3.61
CA TYR A 127 1.72 15.63 3.67
C TYR A 127 1.67 16.21 5.08
N ALA A 128 1.38 15.38 6.08
CA ALA A 128 1.36 15.83 7.47
C ALA A 128 2.75 16.22 8.00
N VAL A 129 3.80 15.54 7.55
CA VAL A 129 5.19 15.91 7.85
C VAL A 129 5.57 17.21 7.15
N GLU A 130 5.27 17.32 5.85
CA GLU A 130 5.50 18.55 5.04
C GLU A 130 4.84 19.78 5.68
N LEU A 131 3.61 19.63 6.19
CA LEU A 131 2.83 20.71 6.79
C LEU A 131 3.06 20.89 8.30
N GLY A 132 3.94 20.11 8.92
CA GLY A 132 4.25 20.22 10.35
C GLY A 132 3.13 19.80 11.31
N ILE A 133 2.15 19.01 10.84
CA ILE A 133 1.00 18.53 11.65
C ILE A 133 1.12 17.07 12.08
N SER A 134 2.26 16.44 11.87
CA SER A 134 2.49 15.03 12.18
C SER A 134 2.89 14.75 13.65
N GLY A 135 2.91 15.77 14.48
CA GLY A 135 3.38 15.68 15.88
C GLY A 135 4.91 15.78 16.05
N GLY A 136 5.62 16.20 15.00
CA GLY A 136 7.05 16.47 14.97
C GLY A 136 7.35 17.73 14.16
N PRO A 137 8.63 18.13 14.01
CA PRO A 137 9.01 19.24 13.16
C PRO A 137 8.63 18.98 11.70
N ALA A 138 8.29 20.03 10.98
CA ALA A 138 8.12 19.97 9.53
C ALA A 138 9.44 19.55 8.86
N ARG A 139 9.34 18.76 7.82
CA ARG A 139 10.45 18.34 6.97
C ARG A 139 9.96 18.32 5.53
N ASP A 140 10.80 18.80 4.62
CA ASP A 140 10.51 18.74 3.20
C ASP A 140 10.46 17.27 2.72
N MET A 141 9.30 16.88 2.24
CA MET A 141 9.01 15.48 1.86
C MET A 141 8.79 15.37 0.35
N ALA A 142 8.99 14.15 -0.16
CA ALA A 142 8.74 13.81 -1.54
C ALA A 142 7.94 12.50 -1.64
N ILE A 143 7.02 12.44 -2.61
CA ILE A 143 6.35 11.25 -3.10
C ILE A 143 6.88 10.98 -4.50
N LEU A 144 7.57 9.86 -4.65
CA LEU A 144 8.17 9.47 -5.93
C LEU A 144 7.13 8.83 -6.86
N MET A 145 6.20 8.03 -6.30
CA MET A 145 5.11 7.36 -7.03
C MET A 145 4.04 6.83 -6.08
N GLY A 146 2.86 6.50 -6.61
CA GLY A 146 1.88 5.65 -5.95
C GLY A 146 2.33 4.18 -5.95
N LEU A 147 2.03 3.44 -4.89
CA LEU A 147 2.34 2.00 -4.80
C LEU A 147 1.13 1.11 -5.12
N ASN A 148 -0.07 1.58 -4.80
CA ASN A 148 -1.31 0.85 -5.05
C ASN A 148 -2.52 1.78 -5.03
N GLN A 149 -3.65 1.26 -5.52
CA GLN A 149 -4.99 1.77 -5.27
C GLN A 149 -5.80 0.74 -4.49
N ASN A 150 -6.82 1.18 -3.75
CA ASN A 150 -7.75 0.34 -2.98
C ASN A 150 -7.07 -0.51 -1.88
N GLY A 151 -7.69 -1.63 -1.46
CA GLY A 151 -7.06 -2.63 -0.58
C GLY A 151 -7.12 -2.31 0.91
N GLN A 152 -8.13 -1.56 1.38
CA GLN A 152 -8.36 -1.25 2.79
C GLN A 152 -9.81 -1.58 3.15
N CYS A 153 -10.08 -1.81 4.44
CA CYS A 153 -11.40 -2.21 4.89
C CYS A 153 -11.75 -1.61 6.25
N ILE A 154 -13.05 -1.37 6.46
CA ILE A 154 -13.65 -1.03 7.75
C ILE A 154 -14.33 -2.27 8.29
N ASN A 155 -13.82 -2.78 9.40
CA ASN A 155 -14.36 -3.94 10.10
C ASN A 155 -15.02 -3.52 11.42
N LEU A 156 -16.10 -4.22 11.76
CA LEU A 156 -16.75 -4.14 13.07
C LEU A 156 -16.59 -5.45 13.82
N SER A 157 -16.68 -5.35 15.17
CA SER A 157 -16.50 -6.49 16.06
C SER A 157 -17.68 -7.49 15.99
N ARG A 158 -17.38 -8.74 16.32
CA ARG A 158 -18.38 -9.78 16.50
C ARG A 158 -19.45 -9.39 17.55
N GLY A 159 -19.07 -8.68 18.61
CA GLY A 159 -20.02 -8.20 19.60
C GLY A 159 -21.08 -7.25 19.03
N LEU A 160 -20.68 -6.38 18.08
CA LEU A 160 -21.64 -5.54 17.35
C LEU A 160 -22.52 -6.40 16.42
N GLN A 161 -21.97 -7.39 15.71
CA GLN A 161 -22.73 -8.33 14.91
C GLN A 161 -23.81 -9.07 15.75
N GLU A 162 -23.41 -9.63 16.89
CA GLU A 162 -24.30 -10.36 17.80
C GLU A 162 -25.41 -9.48 18.39
N SER A 163 -25.16 -8.17 18.51
CA SER A 163 -26.17 -7.17 18.92
C SER A 163 -27.06 -6.67 17.76
N GLY A 164 -26.89 -7.22 16.54
CA GLY A 164 -27.68 -6.86 15.37
C GLY A 164 -27.17 -5.61 14.61
N VAL A 165 -25.99 -5.09 14.94
CA VAL A 165 -25.38 -3.95 14.25
C VAL A 165 -24.59 -4.47 13.05
N ILE A 166 -25.30 -4.76 11.96
CA ILE A 166 -24.75 -5.33 10.72
C ILE A 166 -24.98 -4.46 9.47
N THR A 167 -25.59 -3.29 9.65
CA THR A 167 -25.76 -2.28 8.58
C THR A 167 -25.32 -0.91 9.05
N PRO A 168 -25.02 0.02 8.14
CA PRO A 168 -24.68 1.41 8.49
C PRO A 168 -25.77 2.11 9.31
N GLU A 169 -27.05 1.88 8.98
CA GLU A 169 -28.18 2.48 9.71
C GLU A 169 -28.32 1.91 11.13
N ALA A 170 -28.00 0.62 11.33
CA ALA A 170 -27.97 0.01 12.66
C ALA A 170 -26.80 0.57 13.49
N LEU A 171 -25.66 0.83 12.85
CA LEU A 171 -24.52 1.46 13.50
C LEU A 171 -24.83 2.89 13.93
N ASP A 172 -25.42 3.70 13.04
CA ASP A 172 -25.85 5.07 13.35
C ASP A 172 -26.79 5.09 14.56
N LYS A 173 -27.84 4.25 14.57
CA LYS A 173 -28.74 4.10 15.71
C LYS A 173 -27.99 3.70 16.98
N ARG A 174 -27.07 2.75 16.93
CA ARG A 174 -26.30 2.29 18.09
C ARG A 174 -25.41 3.41 18.65
N VAL A 175 -24.78 4.20 17.79
CA VAL A 175 -23.90 5.30 18.19
C VAL A 175 -24.69 6.39 18.94
N HIS A 176 -25.90 6.72 18.48
CA HIS A 176 -26.74 7.77 19.08
C HIS A 176 -27.62 7.28 20.22
N GLN A 177 -27.61 6.00 20.57
CA GLN A 177 -28.26 5.48 21.77
C GLN A 177 -27.49 5.85 23.05
N SER A 178 -28.20 5.96 24.17
CA SER A 178 -27.59 6.15 25.48
C SER A 178 -26.69 4.96 25.83
N GLY A 179 -25.48 5.25 26.27
CA GLY A 179 -24.49 4.23 26.62
C GLY A 179 -23.05 4.66 26.36
N PRO A 180 -22.09 3.76 26.55
CA PRO A 180 -20.70 4.08 26.25
C PRO A 180 -20.49 4.28 24.74
N LYS A 181 -19.64 5.27 24.40
CA LYS A 181 -19.25 5.50 23.01
C LYS A 181 -18.49 4.31 22.48
N LEU A 182 -18.76 3.96 21.22
CA LEU A 182 -17.97 2.98 20.50
C LEU A 182 -16.56 3.50 20.25
N THR A 183 -15.60 2.59 20.26
CA THR A 183 -14.17 2.89 20.03
C THR A 183 -13.71 2.32 18.70
N PHE A 184 -13.30 3.19 17.80
CA PHE A 184 -12.76 2.82 16.49
C PHE A 184 -11.25 3.04 16.45
N ALA A 185 -10.53 2.06 15.87
CA ALA A 185 -9.10 2.17 15.68
C ALA A 185 -8.75 2.57 14.24
N GLN A 186 -7.73 3.39 14.13
CA GLN A 186 -7.03 3.72 12.89
C GLN A 186 -5.51 3.61 13.14
N THR A 187 -4.70 3.70 12.09
CA THR A 187 -3.28 3.35 12.22
C THR A 187 -2.34 4.54 12.43
N PHE A 188 -2.76 5.72 12.02
CA PHE A 188 -2.03 6.98 12.17
C PHE A 188 -2.99 8.18 11.96
N PRO A 189 -2.98 9.21 12.83
CA PRO A 189 -4.02 10.24 12.87
C PRO A 189 -4.24 11.01 11.56
N THR A 190 -3.19 11.23 10.78
CA THR A 190 -3.23 11.90 9.48
C THR A 190 -3.12 10.92 8.31
N GLY A 191 -3.16 9.61 8.58
CA GLY A 191 -2.99 8.58 7.55
C GLY A 191 -4.27 8.27 6.80
N ASN A 192 -4.12 7.50 5.72
CA ASN A 192 -5.21 7.06 4.87
C ASN A 192 -6.35 6.42 5.66
N HIS A 193 -6.04 5.48 6.55
CA HIS A 193 -7.04 4.72 7.32
C HIS A 193 -7.89 5.61 8.22
N ALA A 194 -7.30 6.68 8.82
CA ALA A 194 -8.05 7.65 9.59
C ALA A 194 -8.99 8.46 8.68
N MET A 195 -8.50 8.92 7.53
CA MET A 195 -9.29 9.73 6.60
C MET A 195 -10.44 8.92 5.98
N TRP A 196 -10.22 7.64 5.63
CA TRP A 196 -11.28 6.75 5.15
C TRP A 196 -12.33 6.47 6.23
N LEU A 197 -11.90 6.14 7.45
CA LEU A 197 -12.79 5.89 8.57
C LEU A 197 -13.67 7.12 8.87
N TYR A 198 -13.05 8.30 8.95
CA TYR A 198 -13.76 9.53 9.27
C TYR A 198 -14.71 9.95 8.15
N TYR A 199 -14.30 9.78 6.89
CA TYR A 199 -15.15 10.07 5.75
C TYR A 199 -16.36 9.15 5.72
N TRP A 200 -16.14 7.84 5.92
CA TRP A 200 -17.21 6.86 5.95
C TRP A 200 -18.18 7.09 7.09
N LEU A 201 -17.70 7.25 8.34
CA LEU A 201 -18.56 7.54 9.50
C LEU A 201 -19.42 8.79 9.25
N ALA A 202 -18.80 9.86 8.73
CA ALA A 202 -19.52 11.10 8.43
C ALA A 202 -20.56 10.93 7.31
N SER A 203 -20.30 10.07 6.31
CA SER A 203 -21.29 9.75 5.28
C SER A 203 -22.51 9.00 5.82
N GLN A 204 -22.35 8.32 6.96
CA GLN A 204 -23.43 7.64 7.69
C GLN A 204 -24.10 8.52 8.75
N GLY A 205 -23.78 9.81 8.84
CA GLY A 205 -24.35 10.72 9.83
C GLY A 205 -23.63 10.74 11.18
N ILE A 206 -22.54 9.98 11.35
CA ILE A 206 -21.80 9.86 12.61
C ILE A 206 -20.61 10.84 12.60
N HIS A 207 -20.51 11.69 13.64
CA HIS A 207 -19.36 12.59 13.79
C HIS A 207 -18.15 11.83 14.37
N PRO A 208 -17.05 11.63 13.58
CA PRO A 208 -15.95 10.73 13.96
C PRO A 208 -15.14 11.20 15.17
N LEU A 209 -15.22 12.47 15.54
CA LEU A 209 -14.48 13.04 16.66
C LEU A 209 -15.37 13.25 17.91
N ASP A 210 -16.68 13.37 17.73
CA ASP A 210 -17.61 13.69 18.82
C ASP A 210 -18.48 12.49 19.23
N ASP A 211 -18.95 11.65 18.27
CA ASP A 211 -19.90 10.58 18.57
C ASP A 211 -19.22 9.26 18.96
N VAL A 212 -17.97 9.08 18.56
CA VAL A 212 -17.18 7.87 18.84
C VAL A 212 -15.81 8.23 19.41
N ASN A 213 -15.12 7.24 19.99
CA ASN A 213 -13.70 7.36 20.34
C ASN A 213 -12.84 6.90 19.18
N SER A 214 -11.80 7.67 18.82
CA SER A 214 -10.80 7.27 17.85
C SER A 214 -9.46 7.00 18.52
N VAL A 215 -8.89 5.81 18.28
CA VAL A 215 -7.60 5.39 18.87
C VAL A 215 -6.63 4.94 17.80
N VAL A 216 -5.33 5.05 18.11
CA VAL A 216 -4.26 4.61 17.20
C VAL A 216 -3.81 3.22 17.59
N VAL A 217 -3.87 2.27 16.64
CA VAL A 217 -3.39 0.90 16.82
C VAL A 217 -2.53 0.51 15.62
N PRO A 218 -1.32 -0.01 15.81
CA PRO A 218 -0.51 -0.52 14.70
C PRO A 218 -1.21 -1.64 13.94
N PRO A 219 -1.08 -1.74 12.59
CA PRO A 219 -1.78 -2.73 11.79
C PRO A 219 -1.69 -4.18 12.31
N PRO A 220 -0.52 -4.73 12.67
CA PRO A 220 -0.43 -6.11 13.16
C PRO A 220 -1.12 -6.37 14.51
N GLN A 221 -1.51 -5.32 15.24
CA GLN A 221 -2.16 -5.43 16.55
C GLN A 221 -3.69 -5.26 16.47
N MET A 222 -4.26 -4.89 15.30
CA MET A 222 -5.68 -4.59 15.15
C MET A 222 -6.56 -5.77 15.57
N VAL A 223 -6.28 -6.97 15.05
CA VAL A 223 -7.06 -8.19 15.32
C VAL A 223 -7.02 -8.53 16.81
N GLN A 224 -5.85 -8.41 17.44
CA GLN A 224 -5.71 -8.68 18.88
C GLN A 224 -6.50 -7.68 19.74
N HIS A 225 -6.51 -6.40 19.37
CA HIS A 225 -7.30 -5.38 20.07
C HIS A 225 -8.81 -5.61 19.92
N LEU A 226 -9.25 -6.04 18.72
CA LEU A 226 -10.64 -6.40 18.47
C LEU A 226 -11.05 -7.62 19.33
N GLN A 227 -10.24 -8.67 19.33
CA GLN A 227 -10.44 -9.88 20.13
C GLN A 227 -10.53 -9.57 21.63
N ALA A 228 -9.70 -8.66 22.12
CA ALA A 228 -9.69 -8.25 23.53
C ALA A 228 -10.83 -7.31 23.91
N GLY A 229 -11.74 -6.95 23.00
CA GLY A 229 -12.83 -6.02 23.22
C GLY A 229 -12.38 -4.59 23.56
N ARG A 230 -11.16 -4.20 23.18
CA ARG A 230 -10.62 -2.86 23.40
C ARG A 230 -11.06 -1.86 22.34
N ILE A 231 -11.50 -2.37 21.18
CA ILE A 231 -12.06 -1.60 20.08
C ILE A 231 -13.30 -2.30 19.55
N ASP A 232 -14.24 -1.52 19.05
CA ASP A 232 -15.50 -2.00 18.47
C ASP A 232 -15.43 -2.13 16.95
N GLY A 233 -14.47 -1.44 16.32
CA GLY A 233 -14.20 -1.48 14.90
C GLY A 233 -12.89 -0.82 14.56
N PHE A 234 -12.47 -0.95 13.31
CA PHE A 234 -11.23 -0.37 12.81
C PHE A 234 -11.27 -0.14 11.30
N CYS A 235 -10.38 0.74 10.82
CA CYS A 235 -9.99 0.82 9.42
C CYS A 235 -8.50 0.49 9.27
N VAL A 236 -8.18 -0.48 8.39
CA VAL A 236 -6.81 -0.92 8.15
C VAL A 236 -6.64 -1.48 6.73
N GLY A 237 -5.41 -1.52 6.24
CA GLY A 237 -5.06 -2.23 5.00
C GLY A 237 -5.06 -3.74 5.19
N GLU A 238 -5.27 -4.48 4.09
CA GLU A 238 -5.18 -5.94 4.09
C GLU A 238 -3.74 -6.40 4.43
N PRO A 239 -3.56 -7.56 5.05
CA PRO A 239 -4.52 -8.66 5.24
C PRO A 239 -5.27 -8.63 6.58
N TRP A 240 -5.14 -7.57 7.38
CA TRP A 240 -5.64 -7.58 8.76
C TRP A 240 -7.17 -7.59 8.86
N ALA A 241 -7.85 -7.01 7.87
CA ALA A 241 -9.31 -7.09 7.79
C ALA A 241 -9.76 -8.53 7.44
N ALA A 242 -9.16 -9.16 6.45
CA ALA A 242 -9.40 -10.56 6.10
C ALA A 242 -9.09 -11.49 7.28
N SER A 243 -8.02 -11.24 8.02
CA SER A 243 -7.62 -12.00 9.21
C SER A 243 -8.66 -11.91 10.33
N ALA A 244 -9.27 -10.75 10.58
CA ALA A 244 -10.36 -10.62 11.56
C ALA A 244 -11.59 -11.42 11.15
N VAL A 245 -11.93 -11.42 9.85
CA VAL A 245 -13.04 -12.20 9.29
C VAL A 245 -12.76 -13.70 9.38
N SER A 246 -11.58 -14.15 8.94
CA SER A 246 -11.17 -15.56 8.97
C SER A 246 -11.19 -16.15 10.40
N GLN A 247 -10.77 -15.36 11.39
CA GLN A 247 -10.81 -15.75 12.80
C GLN A 247 -12.18 -15.57 13.46
N GLN A 248 -13.21 -15.16 12.72
CA GLN A 248 -14.57 -14.91 13.23
C GLN A 248 -14.63 -13.90 14.40
N LEU A 249 -13.72 -12.94 14.42
CA LEU A 249 -13.62 -11.90 15.45
C LEU A 249 -14.41 -10.64 15.09
N GLY A 250 -14.73 -10.49 13.81
CA GLY A 250 -15.47 -9.37 13.28
C GLY A 250 -15.92 -9.63 11.84
N PHE A 251 -16.50 -8.61 11.24
CA PHE A 251 -17.00 -8.65 9.87
C PHE A 251 -16.64 -7.35 9.14
N SER A 252 -16.57 -7.40 7.82
CA SER A 252 -16.29 -6.24 6.98
C SER A 252 -17.57 -5.47 6.72
N MET A 253 -17.68 -4.26 7.27
CA MET A 253 -18.81 -3.37 7.05
C MET A 253 -18.71 -2.62 5.72
N ALA A 254 -17.50 -2.22 5.31
CA ALA A 254 -17.26 -1.53 4.07
C ALA A 254 -15.81 -1.75 3.60
N THR A 255 -15.62 -1.92 2.31
CA THR A 255 -14.30 -1.81 1.69
C THR A 255 -14.01 -0.35 1.35
N SER A 256 -12.74 0.04 1.28
CA SER A 256 -12.38 1.43 0.98
C SER A 256 -12.78 1.87 -0.44
N GLN A 257 -12.82 0.94 -1.39
CA GLN A 257 -13.28 1.21 -2.74
C GLN A 257 -14.79 1.51 -2.83
N THR A 258 -15.59 1.11 -1.85
CA THR A 258 -16.99 1.56 -1.74
C THR A 258 -17.10 3.01 -1.29
N ILE A 259 -16.08 3.54 -0.63
CA ILE A 259 -15.99 4.95 -0.20
C ILE A 259 -15.55 5.81 -1.39
N TRP A 260 -14.51 5.38 -2.07
CA TRP A 260 -13.94 6.02 -3.24
C TRP A 260 -13.31 4.96 -4.14
N PRO A 261 -13.95 4.59 -5.27
CA PRO A 261 -13.38 3.65 -6.23
C PRO A 261 -12.03 4.16 -6.77
N ASP A 262 -11.04 3.27 -6.82
CA ASP A 262 -9.68 3.56 -7.29
C ASP A 262 -8.98 4.70 -6.53
N HIS A 263 -9.29 4.83 -5.24
CA HIS A 263 -8.64 5.80 -4.37
C HIS A 263 -7.14 5.53 -4.24
N PRO A 264 -6.33 6.59 -3.98
CA PRO A 264 -4.91 6.42 -3.75
C PRO A 264 -4.67 5.57 -2.49
N GLY A 265 -3.80 4.57 -2.61
CA GLY A 265 -3.38 3.73 -1.50
C GLY A 265 -2.13 4.28 -0.80
N LYS A 266 -1.05 3.51 -0.87
CA LYS A 266 0.26 3.90 -0.32
C LYS A 266 1.13 4.55 -1.39
N VAL A 267 2.20 5.18 -0.92
CA VAL A 267 3.16 5.87 -1.77
C VAL A 267 4.58 5.44 -1.44
N LEU A 268 5.46 5.57 -2.42
CA LEU A 268 6.90 5.52 -2.22
C LEU A 268 7.34 6.92 -1.79
N GLY A 269 7.53 7.10 -0.48
CA GLY A 269 7.89 8.37 0.12
C GLY A 269 9.37 8.44 0.51
N CYS A 270 9.95 9.62 0.42
CA CYS A 270 11.29 9.93 0.91
C CYS A 270 11.35 11.39 1.41
N THR A 271 12.50 11.83 1.90
CA THR A 271 12.75 13.28 2.07
C THR A 271 13.04 13.90 0.71
N ARG A 272 12.65 15.17 0.51
CA ARG A 272 12.99 15.91 -0.73
C ARG A 272 14.49 16.02 -0.91
N GLU A 273 15.22 16.24 0.17
CA GLU A 273 16.68 16.26 0.18
C GLU A 273 17.29 15.00 -0.44
N PHE A 274 16.76 13.79 -0.10
CA PHE A 274 17.23 12.55 -0.72
C PHE A 274 16.99 12.53 -2.23
N ALA A 275 15.80 12.92 -2.68
CA ALA A 275 15.45 12.91 -4.10
C ALA A 275 16.27 13.91 -4.92
N GLU A 276 16.56 15.11 -4.34
CA GLU A 276 17.35 16.16 -4.98
C GLU A 276 18.86 15.85 -5.02
N GLN A 277 19.38 15.24 -3.96
CA GLN A 277 20.81 14.88 -3.89
C GLN A 277 21.14 13.58 -4.64
N ASN A 278 20.14 12.72 -4.86
CA ASN A 278 20.32 11.41 -5.48
C ASN A 278 19.27 11.17 -6.60
N PRO A 279 19.19 12.03 -7.62
CA PRO A 279 18.13 11.96 -8.63
C PRO A 279 18.17 10.69 -9.47
N ASN A 280 19.37 10.19 -9.83
CA ASN A 280 19.50 8.94 -10.57
C ASN A 280 19.08 7.72 -9.72
N THR A 281 19.46 7.72 -8.42
CA THR A 281 19.06 6.69 -7.46
C THR A 281 17.55 6.68 -7.28
N ALA A 282 16.92 7.86 -7.11
CA ALA A 282 15.47 7.98 -6.96
C ALA A 282 14.74 7.50 -8.21
N ARG A 283 15.21 7.86 -9.41
CA ARG A 283 14.67 7.40 -10.70
C ARG A 283 14.84 5.90 -10.87
N ALA A 284 16.01 5.35 -10.60
CA ALA A 284 16.28 3.91 -10.64
C ALA A 284 15.37 3.12 -9.69
N LEU A 285 15.14 3.65 -8.47
CA LEU A 285 14.20 3.05 -7.50
C LEU A 285 12.76 3.04 -8.03
N VAL A 286 12.30 4.15 -8.62
CA VAL A 286 10.97 4.22 -9.25
C VAL A 286 10.85 3.21 -10.38
N MET A 287 11.85 3.10 -11.26
CA MET A 287 11.85 2.12 -12.35
C MET A 287 11.76 0.68 -11.84
N ALA A 288 12.55 0.31 -10.85
CA ALA A 288 12.51 -1.02 -10.24
C ALA A 288 11.13 -1.36 -9.66
N VAL A 289 10.50 -0.41 -8.98
CA VAL A 289 9.17 -0.59 -8.36
C VAL A 289 8.07 -0.59 -9.41
N LEU A 290 8.18 0.20 -10.48
CA LEU A 290 7.23 0.18 -11.61
C LEU A 290 7.22 -1.17 -12.33
N GLU A 291 8.40 -1.74 -12.61
CA GLU A 291 8.49 -3.07 -13.22
C GLU A 291 7.93 -4.16 -12.31
N ALA A 292 8.22 -4.10 -11.01
CA ALA A 292 7.64 -5.02 -10.03
C ALA A 292 6.12 -4.88 -9.94
N SER A 293 5.59 -3.65 -9.99
CA SER A 293 4.15 -3.38 -9.99
C SER A 293 3.49 -3.97 -11.24
N ARG A 294 4.09 -3.79 -12.41
CA ARG A 294 3.63 -4.37 -13.67
C ARG A 294 3.65 -5.90 -13.63
N PHE A 295 4.73 -6.50 -13.12
CA PHE A 295 4.85 -7.95 -12.96
C PHE A 295 3.71 -8.52 -12.12
N ILE A 296 3.37 -7.90 -10.99
CA ILE A 296 2.28 -8.38 -10.12
C ILE A 296 0.94 -8.43 -10.88
N GLU A 297 0.66 -7.45 -11.73
CA GLU A 297 -0.62 -7.36 -12.46
C GLU A 297 -0.66 -8.11 -13.79
N GLU A 298 0.47 -8.53 -14.31
CA GLU A 298 0.57 -9.18 -15.61
C GLU A 298 -0.25 -10.47 -15.71
N SER A 299 -0.39 -11.19 -14.60
CA SER A 299 -1.16 -12.42 -14.55
C SER A 299 -1.69 -12.76 -13.16
N GLU A 300 -2.73 -13.58 -13.12
CA GLU A 300 -3.23 -14.17 -11.87
C GLU A 300 -2.15 -15.03 -11.19
N HIS A 301 -1.33 -15.74 -11.97
CA HIS A 301 -0.19 -16.50 -11.47
C HIS A 301 0.79 -15.61 -10.69
N ASN A 302 1.14 -14.44 -11.22
CA ASN A 302 2.03 -13.50 -10.56
C ASN A 302 1.42 -12.92 -9.27
N ARG A 303 0.10 -12.68 -9.24
CA ARG A 303 -0.62 -12.29 -8.02
C ARG A 303 -0.57 -13.38 -6.96
N ARG A 304 -0.75 -14.66 -7.35
CA ARG A 304 -0.66 -15.81 -6.43
C ARG A 304 0.76 -16.02 -5.91
N SER A 305 1.77 -15.96 -6.78
CA SER A 305 3.19 -16.07 -6.36
C SER A 305 3.59 -14.92 -5.43
N THR A 306 3.09 -13.71 -5.69
CA THR A 306 3.26 -12.55 -4.81
C THR A 306 2.59 -12.78 -3.45
N ALA A 307 1.37 -13.32 -3.41
CA ALA A 307 0.69 -13.65 -2.16
C ALA A 307 1.49 -14.68 -1.34
N GLN A 308 2.01 -15.72 -2.00
CA GLN A 308 2.85 -16.73 -1.38
C GLN A 308 4.13 -16.13 -0.81
N LEU A 309 4.81 -15.25 -1.55
CA LEU A 309 5.99 -14.52 -1.07
C LEU A 309 5.67 -13.68 0.17
N LEU A 310 4.59 -12.90 0.10
CA LEU A 310 4.18 -12.00 1.19
C LEU A 310 3.77 -12.75 2.46
N SER A 311 3.27 -13.99 2.38
CA SER A 311 2.88 -14.78 3.56
C SER A 311 4.06 -15.13 4.47
N GLY A 312 5.29 -15.04 3.96
CA GLY A 312 6.51 -15.33 4.71
C GLY A 312 6.68 -14.48 5.98
N ALA A 313 7.34 -15.09 6.99
CA ALA A 313 7.57 -14.47 8.30
C ALA A 313 8.38 -13.16 8.23
N GLU A 314 9.19 -12.98 7.19
CA GLU A 314 9.99 -11.78 6.95
C GLU A 314 9.13 -10.58 6.52
N TYR A 315 7.94 -10.85 5.92
CA TYR A 315 7.07 -9.82 5.35
C TYR A 315 5.81 -9.61 6.19
N LEU A 316 4.74 -10.34 5.91
CA LEU A 316 3.47 -10.15 6.60
C LEU A 316 3.30 -11.09 7.80
N ASP A 317 3.89 -12.29 7.75
CA ASP A 317 3.73 -13.31 8.79
C ASP A 317 2.23 -13.64 9.03
N THR A 318 1.53 -13.87 7.93
CA THR A 318 0.07 -14.04 7.91
C THR A 318 -0.28 -15.21 6.99
N PRO A 319 -1.27 -16.05 7.34
CA PRO A 319 -1.71 -17.17 6.51
C PRO A 319 -2.08 -16.74 5.09
N LEU A 320 -1.73 -17.57 4.10
CA LEU A 320 -1.94 -17.30 2.68
C LEU A 320 -3.41 -17.06 2.33
N ASP A 321 -4.32 -17.77 2.97
CA ASP A 321 -5.77 -17.65 2.81
C ASP A 321 -6.34 -16.27 3.24
N CYS A 322 -5.59 -15.50 4.02
CA CYS A 322 -5.93 -14.11 4.33
C CYS A 322 -5.39 -13.11 3.28
N ILE A 323 -4.41 -13.52 2.47
CA ILE A 323 -3.70 -12.64 1.52
C ILE A 323 -4.17 -12.86 0.09
N GLU A 324 -4.10 -14.11 -0.39
CA GLU A 324 -4.31 -14.46 -1.79
C GLU A 324 -5.69 -14.05 -2.32
N PRO A 325 -6.83 -14.33 -1.62
CA PRO A 325 -8.14 -13.93 -2.13
C PRO A 325 -8.23 -12.41 -2.35
N ARG A 326 -7.66 -11.62 -1.45
CA ARG A 326 -7.69 -10.14 -1.56
C ARG A 326 -6.89 -9.62 -2.75
N LEU A 327 -5.74 -10.23 -3.05
CA LEU A 327 -4.96 -9.92 -4.25
C LEU A 327 -5.68 -10.33 -5.53
N LEU A 328 -6.55 -11.34 -5.47
CA LEU A 328 -7.36 -11.82 -6.59
C LEU A 328 -8.73 -11.11 -6.71
N GLY A 329 -9.01 -10.12 -5.87
CA GLY A 329 -10.28 -9.41 -5.89
C GLY A 329 -11.45 -10.18 -5.25
N GLN A 330 -11.16 -11.24 -4.50
CA GLN A 330 -12.16 -12.08 -3.86
C GLN A 330 -12.38 -11.65 -2.42
N TYR A 331 -13.60 -11.30 -2.09
CA TYR A 331 -13.99 -10.76 -0.80
C TYR A 331 -15.03 -11.65 -0.09
N SER A 332 -14.96 -11.64 1.23
CA SER A 332 -15.97 -12.15 2.14
C SER A 332 -16.15 -11.14 3.27
N ASP A 333 -17.39 -10.83 3.60
CA ASP A 333 -17.70 -9.91 4.70
C ASP A 333 -17.75 -10.58 6.08
N GLY A 334 -17.78 -11.92 6.15
CA GLY A 334 -17.96 -12.65 7.41
C GLY A 334 -19.42 -12.75 7.88
N LEU A 335 -20.37 -12.23 7.08
CA LEU A 335 -21.82 -12.34 7.30
C LEU A 335 -22.47 -13.38 6.36
N GLY A 336 -21.67 -14.05 5.53
CA GLY A 336 -22.10 -15.04 4.56
C GLY A 336 -22.13 -14.51 3.11
N ASN A 337 -21.80 -13.25 2.89
CA ASN A 337 -21.69 -12.72 1.53
C ASN A 337 -20.27 -12.91 0.99
N HIS A 338 -20.20 -13.28 -0.30
CA HIS A 338 -18.96 -13.42 -1.06
C HIS A 338 -19.14 -12.72 -2.41
N TRP A 339 -18.12 -11.99 -2.87
CA TRP A 339 -18.16 -11.31 -4.16
C TRP A 339 -16.75 -11.16 -4.75
N GLU A 340 -16.71 -10.96 -6.05
CA GLU A 340 -15.52 -10.46 -6.76
C GLU A 340 -15.68 -8.96 -6.96
N ASP A 341 -14.62 -8.21 -6.68
CA ASP A 341 -14.62 -6.76 -6.77
C ASP A 341 -13.74 -6.30 -7.92
N HIS A 342 -14.33 -5.57 -8.85
CA HIS A 342 -13.59 -5.01 -9.99
C HIS A 342 -12.63 -3.89 -9.57
N HIS A 343 -12.88 -3.25 -8.42
CA HIS A 343 -12.01 -2.27 -7.77
C HIS A 343 -11.17 -2.92 -6.67
N ALA A 344 -10.66 -4.13 -6.92
CA ALA A 344 -9.71 -4.78 -6.00
C ALA A 344 -8.41 -3.98 -5.88
N VAL A 345 -7.52 -4.41 -4.98
CA VAL A 345 -6.20 -3.80 -4.88
C VAL A 345 -5.47 -3.90 -6.23
N SER A 346 -5.05 -2.75 -6.75
CA SER A 346 -4.32 -2.60 -8.00
C SER A 346 -2.94 -1.99 -7.74
N PHE A 347 -1.94 -2.46 -8.48
CA PHE A 347 -0.54 -2.06 -8.30
C PHE A 347 0.03 -1.28 -9.48
N HIS A 348 -0.54 -1.41 -10.68
CA HIS A 348 0.03 -0.81 -11.88
C HIS A 348 -0.99 -0.07 -12.73
N GLY A 349 -2.10 -0.75 -13.14
CA GLY A 349 -3.14 -0.12 -13.96
C GLY A 349 -2.56 0.59 -15.19
N GLN A 350 -1.64 -0.03 -15.91
CA GLN A 350 -0.93 0.58 -17.05
C GLN A 350 -0.19 1.89 -16.69
N GLY A 351 0.31 2.01 -15.45
CA GLY A 351 0.99 3.20 -14.93
C GLY A 351 0.08 4.22 -14.24
N GLN A 352 -1.25 4.13 -14.43
CA GLN A 352 -2.21 5.08 -13.85
C GLN A 352 -2.26 5.02 -12.31
N VAL A 353 -2.08 3.82 -11.74
CA VAL A 353 -2.02 3.59 -10.28
C VAL A 353 -0.80 4.25 -9.67
N ASN A 354 0.31 4.23 -10.41
CA ASN A 354 1.61 4.67 -9.92
C ASN A 354 1.83 6.17 -10.12
N TYR A 355 1.07 6.80 -11.03
CA TYR A 355 1.19 8.23 -11.30
C TYR A 355 0.80 9.04 -10.07
N PRO A 356 1.67 9.93 -9.58
CA PRO A 356 1.40 10.71 -8.38
C PRO A 356 0.48 11.91 -8.69
N TRP A 357 -0.83 11.67 -8.80
CA TRP A 357 -1.83 12.68 -9.11
C TRP A 357 -1.87 13.79 -8.08
N LEU A 358 -1.71 15.05 -8.48
CA LEU A 358 -1.75 16.19 -7.56
C LEU A 358 -3.07 16.27 -6.79
N SER A 359 -4.19 15.97 -7.47
CA SER A 359 -5.52 15.93 -6.84
C SER A 359 -5.59 14.97 -5.67
N ASP A 360 -4.88 13.84 -5.70
CA ASP A 360 -4.90 12.87 -4.61
C ASP A 360 -4.30 13.47 -3.32
N GLY A 361 -3.16 14.14 -3.44
CA GLY A 361 -2.53 14.83 -2.31
C GLY A 361 -3.36 15.99 -1.78
N MET A 362 -3.94 16.78 -2.68
CA MET A 362 -4.83 17.88 -2.30
C MET A 362 -6.06 17.38 -1.53
N TRP A 363 -6.61 16.20 -1.88
CA TRP A 363 -7.73 15.63 -1.14
C TRP A 363 -7.38 15.38 0.33
N PHE A 364 -6.22 14.82 0.65
CA PHE A 364 -5.80 14.61 2.04
C PHE A 364 -5.74 15.94 2.80
N MET A 365 -5.22 16.99 2.19
CA MET A 365 -5.16 18.32 2.81
C MET A 365 -6.56 18.90 3.05
N THR A 366 -7.54 18.65 2.16
CA THR A 366 -8.93 19.05 2.39
C THR A 366 -9.55 18.34 3.60
N GLN A 367 -9.22 17.05 3.80
CA GLN A 367 -9.67 16.31 4.98
C GLN A 367 -8.96 16.79 6.24
N PHE A 368 -7.68 17.17 6.18
CA PHE A 368 -7.00 17.80 7.32
C PHE A 368 -7.66 19.10 7.72
N ARG A 369 -8.10 19.91 6.76
CA ARG A 369 -8.93 21.10 7.03
C ARG A 369 -10.27 20.70 7.64
N ARG A 370 -10.99 19.78 7.02
CA ARG A 370 -12.30 19.31 7.49
C ARG A 370 -12.28 18.84 8.94
N TRP A 371 -11.23 18.15 9.36
CA TRP A 371 -11.10 17.59 10.71
C TRP A 371 -10.31 18.45 11.68
N GLY A 372 -10.01 19.71 11.32
CA GLY A 372 -9.36 20.68 12.20
C GLY A 372 -7.88 20.40 12.47
N LEU A 373 -7.26 19.52 11.71
CA LEU A 373 -5.81 19.24 11.77
C LEU A 373 -5.01 20.42 11.18
N LEU A 374 -5.54 21.06 10.15
CA LEU A 374 -5.08 22.35 9.62
C LEU A 374 -6.05 23.45 10.04
N ARG A 375 -5.52 24.55 10.57
CA ARG A 375 -6.32 25.72 10.99
C ARG A 375 -6.73 26.61 9.82
N GLU A 376 -5.91 26.70 8.82
CA GLU A 376 -6.07 27.53 7.63
C GLU A 376 -5.96 26.69 6.37
N ASP A 377 -6.51 27.19 5.26
CA ASP A 377 -6.33 26.56 3.96
C ASP A 377 -4.88 26.75 3.50
N PRO A 378 -4.14 25.68 3.17
CA PRO A 378 -2.83 25.83 2.56
C PRO A 378 -2.97 26.27 1.10
N ASP A 379 -1.87 26.62 0.46
CA ASP A 379 -1.82 26.63 -0.99
C ASP A 379 -1.76 25.17 -1.48
N TYR A 380 -2.96 24.59 -1.68
CA TYR A 380 -3.15 23.17 -1.97
C TYR A 380 -2.33 22.70 -3.17
N LEU A 381 -2.37 23.47 -4.28
CA LEU A 381 -1.68 23.11 -5.51
C LEU A 381 -0.16 23.21 -5.33
N ALA A 382 0.32 24.34 -4.81
CA ALA A 382 1.77 24.55 -4.64
C ALA A 382 2.37 23.53 -3.65
N VAL A 383 1.64 23.11 -2.61
CA VAL A 383 2.11 22.04 -1.71
C VAL A 383 2.13 20.71 -2.45
N ALA A 384 1.11 20.37 -3.23
CA ALA A 384 1.06 19.12 -3.98
C ALA A 384 2.20 19.06 -5.02
N GLU A 385 2.45 20.14 -5.77
CA GLU A 385 3.54 20.23 -6.75
C GLU A 385 4.94 20.09 -6.11
N ARG A 386 5.13 20.59 -4.88
CA ARG A 386 6.40 20.41 -4.17
C ARG A 386 6.61 18.99 -3.67
N VAL A 387 5.55 18.34 -3.20
CA VAL A 387 5.63 16.99 -2.61
C VAL A 387 5.72 15.92 -3.70
N GLN A 388 4.93 16.03 -4.76
CA GLN A 388 4.81 14.97 -5.77
C GLN A 388 5.82 15.18 -6.90
N GLN A 389 6.68 14.19 -7.09
CA GLN A 389 7.82 14.27 -8.01
C GLN A 389 7.40 13.84 -9.44
N LEU A 390 6.49 14.62 -10.06
CA LEU A 390 5.90 14.29 -11.36
C LEU A 390 6.95 14.12 -12.46
N GLU A 391 7.93 14.99 -12.51
CA GLU A 391 8.97 14.96 -13.56
C GLU A 391 9.86 13.73 -13.42
N LEU A 392 10.28 13.40 -12.20
CA LEU A 392 11.06 12.19 -11.93
C LEU A 392 10.27 10.94 -12.32
N TYR A 393 8.97 10.89 -11.99
CA TYR A 393 8.09 9.79 -12.39
C TYR A 393 8.00 9.68 -13.91
N ARG A 394 7.80 10.80 -14.62
CA ARG A 394 7.71 10.81 -16.09
C ARG A 394 8.97 10.24 -16.73
N GLN A 395 10.14 10.69 -16.31
CA GLN A 395 11.42 10.19 -16.82
C GLN A 395 11.56 8.67 -16.61
N ALA A 396 11.18 8.17 -15.43
CA ALA A 396 11.21 6.74 -15.14
C ALA A 396 10.21 5.95 -15.99
N ALA A 397 8.99 6.44 -16.14
CA ALA A 397 7.93 5.80 -16.91
C ALA A 397 8.25 5.77 -18.41
N GLU A 398 8.73 6.89 -18.98
CA GLU A 398 9.16 6.99 -20.38
C GLU A 398 10.30 6.02 -20.71
N ALA A 399 11.29 5.89 -19.80
CA ALA A 399 12.39 4.93 -19.96
C ALA A 399 11.93 3.48 -19.99
N LEU A 400 10.75 3.18 -19.39
CA LEU A 400 10.12 1.85 -19.38
C LEU A 400 9.03 1.68 -20.46
N GLY A 401 8.82 2.69 -21.32
CA GLY A 401 7.76 2.69 -22.32
C GLY A 401 6.35 2.69 -21.72
N ILE A 402 6.18 3.25 -20.52
CA ILE A 402 4.89 3.41 -19.83
C ILE A 402 4.29 4.75 -20.24
N GLU A 403 3.04 4.74 -20.69
CA GLU A 403 2.32 5.96 -21.05
C GLU A 403 2.01 6.78 -19.78
N VAL A 404 2.33 8.06 -19.83
CA VAL A 404 2.10 8.98 -18.71
C VAL A 404 0.89 9.86 -18.99
N PRO A 405 -0.03 10.05 -18.03
CA PRO A 405 -1.16 10.96 -18.19
C PRO A 405 -0.71 12.37 -18.55
N SER A 406 -1.44 13.00 -19.49
CA SER A 406 -1.23 14.41 -19.85
C SER A 406 -1.77 15.38 -18.78
N ALA A 407 -2.81 14.95 -18.03
CA ALA A 407 -3.37 15.70 -16.92
C ALA A 407 -2.59 15.43 -15.62
N THR A 408 -2.58 16.39 -14.71
CA THR A 408 -2.01 16.23 -13.36
C THR A 408 -3.08 16.05 -12.28
N LEU A 409 -4.33 16.30 -12.63
CA LEU A 409 -5.51 16.13 -11.78
C LEU A 409 -6.40 15.03 -12.35
N ARG A 410 -7.04 14.28 -11.47
CA ARG A 410 -8.08 13.30 -11.84
C ARG A 410 -9.37 13.56 -11.06
N SER A 411 -10.50 13.16 -11.65
CA SER A 411 -11.83 13.28 -11.06
C SER A 411 -12.33 11.94 -10.56
N SER A 412 -13.03 11.95 -9.42
CA SER A 412 -13.64 10.77 -8.82
C SER A 412 -14.91 11.14 -8.08
N GLN A 413 -15.89 10.23 -8.07
CA GLN A 413 -17.10 10.37 -7.25
C GLN A 413 -16.95 9.52 -5.98
N LEU A 414 -17.26 10.11 -4.82
CA LEU A 414 -17.18 9.44 -3.52
C LEU A 414 -18.57 8.93 -3.07
N ILE A 415 -18.61 8.11 -2.02
CA ILE A 415 -19.80 7.44 -1.49
C ILE A 415 -20.98 8.37 -1.21
N ASP A 416 -20.73 9.62 -0.85
CA ASP A 416 -21.74 10.64 -0.54
C ASP A 416 -22.22 11.40 -1.80
N GLY A 417 -21.84 10.93 -2.99
CA GLY A 417 -22.18 11.50 -4.29
C GLY A 417 -21.40 12.75 -4.69
N ARG A 418 -20.47 13.22 -3.82
CA ARG A 418 -19.60 14.35 -4.17
C ARG A 418 -18.57 13.93 -5.20
N VAL A 419 -18.32 14.86 -6.13
CA VAL A 419 -17.21 14.73 -7.07
C VAL A 419 -16.01 15.49 -6.52
N TRP A 420 -14.87 14.81 -6.49
CA TRP A 420 -13.57 15.39 -6.24
C TRP A 420 -12.75 15.43 -7.52
N ASP A 421 -12.35 16.61 -7.96
CA ASP A 421 -11.56 16.84 -9.17
C ASP A 421 -10.33 17.73 -8.96
N GLY A 422 -10.13 18.22 -7.75
CA GLY A 422 -9.03 19.10 -7.39
C GLY A 422 -9.21 20.56 -7.81
N SER A 423 -10.34 20.96 -8.43
CA SER A 423 -10.52 22.31 -8.99
C SER A 423 -10.67 23.39 -7.93
N ASP A 424 -11.36 23.12 -6.83
CA ASP A 424 -11.52 24.06 -5.70
C ASP A 424 -11.43 23.31 -4.35
N PRO A 425 -10.22 23.03 -3.88
CA PRO A 425 -10.01 22.29 -2.63
C PRO A 425 -10.60 22.99 -1.39
N ALA A 426 -10.53 24.31 -1.35
CA ALA A 426 -11.04 25.07 -0.24
C ALA A 426 -12.57 25.03 -0.15
N ALA A 427 -13.28 25.19 -1.28
CA ALA A 427 -14.72 25.04 -1.32
C ALA A 427 -15.14 23.60 -1.01
N TYR A 428 -14.42 22.60 -1.54
CA TYR A 428 -14.67 21.19 -1.24
C TYR A 428 -14.57 20.91 0.26
N ALA A 429 -13.49 21.35 0.94
CA ALA A 429 -13.32 21.19 2.38
C ALA A 429 -14.47 21.79 3.18
N ARG A 430 -15.01 22.95 2.77
CA ARG A 430 -16.13 23.65 3.43
C ARG A 430 -17.50 23.07 3.10
N SER A 431 -17.64 22.23 2.09
CA SER A 431 -18.92 21.69 1.64
C SER A 431 -19.57 20.67 2.57
N PHE A 432 -18.84 20.15 3.55
CA PHE A 432 -19.30 19.09 4.43
C PHE A 432 -20.08 19.63 5.62
N LYS A 433 -21.26 19.02 5.89
CA LYS A 433 -22.06 19.35 7.07
C LYS A 433 -21.41 18.83 8.37
N ILE A 434 -20.85 17.63 8.34
CA ILE A 434 -20.12 17.05 9.46
C ILE A 434 -18.63 17.37 9.28
N ASN A 435 -18.12 18.20 10.16
CA ASN A 435 -16.75 18.71 10.16
C ASN A 435 -16.37 19.23 11.56
N ALA A 436 -15.08 19.46 11.79
CA ALA A 436 -14.56 19.98 13.06
C ALA A 436 -14.65 21.52 13.19
N TRP A 437 -15.28 22.22 12.25
CA TRP A 437 -15.39 23.69 12.25
C TRP A 437 -16.64 24.19 12.97
N ALA A 438 -17.52 23.28 13.39
CA ALA A 438 -18.75 23.68 14.05
C ALA A 438 -18.44 24.63 15.21
N ASP A 439 -18.82 25.84 15.00
CA ASP A 439 -19.10 26.94 15.94
C ASP A 439 -18.23 27.01 17.21
N ASN A 440 -17.18 27.85 17.16
CA ASN A 440 -16.57 28.56 18.28
C ASN A 440 -16.08 27.78 19.52
N VAL A 441 -15.62 26.54 19.37
CA VAL A 441 -14.90 25.89 20.47
C VAL A 441 -13.40 25.93 20.18
N PRO A 442 -12.59 26.65 20.97
CA PRO A 442 -11.14 26.63 20.83
C PRO A 442 -10.62 25.19 20.96
N VAL A 443 -9.75 24.77 20.02
CA VAL A 443 -9.11 23.44 20.01
C VAL A 443 -8.38 23.11 21.33
N ALA A 444 -8.07 24.10 22.16
CA ALA A 444 -7.50 23.95 23.49
C ALA A 444 -8.44 23.30 24.52
N ALA A 445 -9.73 23.19 24.26
CA ALA A 445 -10.71 22.56 25.16
C ALA A 445 -11.03 21.10 24.83
N ARG A 446 -10.40 20.53 23.77
CA ARG A 446 -10.61 19.14 23.32
C ARG A 446 -9.44 18.20 23.68
N ARG A 447 -8.65 18.51 24.72
CA ARG A 447 -7.61 17.62 25.28
C ARG A 447 -8.17 16.68 26.32
#